data_02d75c1abfb955e2b033dabda163066e
#
_entry.id   02d75c1abfb955e2b033dabda163066e
#
_cell.length_a   1.000
_cell.length_b   1.000
_cell.length_c   1.000
_cell.angle_alpha   90.00
_cell.angle_beta   90.00
_cell.angle_gamma   90.00
#
_symmetry.space_group_name_H-M   'P 1'
#
loop_
_entity.id
_entity.type
_entity.pdbx_description
1 polymer ?
#
loop_
_entity_poly.entity_id
_entity_poly.type
_entity_poly.pdbx_seq_one_letter_code
_entity_poly.pdbx_strand_id
1 'polypeptide(L)'
;KRCLVGSEMCIRDRLIAGGHTFGKCHGAGDDGLVGVGPEDAPMEQQQFGWKNGYGKGMGRDTITSGLEGPWTKNPAQWDNGYFENLFNYDYELVKSPAGAFQWHPKDLEEENYAPDVEDPNQKVTTIMLTSDLALKEDPEYRKVSLHFKDNPEEFADAFARAWFKLLHRDMGPKVR
;
A
#
# COMPACT_ATOMS: atom_id res chain seq x y z
N LYS A 1 -11.07 1.58 -25.30
CA LYS A 1 -12.38 2.05 -24.76
C LYS A 1 -12.08 2.96 -23.58
N ARG A 2 -12.43 4.25 -23.68
CA ARG A 2 -12.30 5.20 -22.58
C ARG A 2 -13.20 4.74 -21.44
N CYS A 3 -12.65 4.63 -20.25
CA CYS A 3 -13.40 4.51 -19.00
C CYS A 3 -14.15 5.84 -18.80
N LEU A 4 -15.40 5.93 -19.28
CA LEU A 4 -16.18 7.17 -19.34
C LEU A 4 -17.04 7.41 -18.10
N VAL A 5 -17.12 6.44 -17.20
CA VAL A 5 -17.75 6.62 -15.89
C VAL A 5 -16.69 6.22 -14.87
N GLY A 6 -16.19 7.22 -14.17
CA GLY A 6 -15.21 6.96 -13.10
C GLY A 6 -13.75 6.98 -13.54
N SER A 7 -13.33 8.00 -14.28
CA SER A 7 -11.87 8.21 -14.45
C SER A 7 -11.15 8.28 -13.11
N GLU A 8 -11.84 8.70 -12.06
CA GLU A 8 -11.34 8.70 -10.68
C GLU A 8 -11.37 7.30 -10.04
N MET A 9 -12.40 6.46 -10.30
CA MET A 9 -12.44 5.08 -9.84
C MET A 9 -11.29 4.28 -10.45
N CYS A 10 -11.16 4.28 -11.76
CA CYS A 10 -10.07 3.59 -12.45
C CYS A 10 -8.67 4.09 -12.05
N ILE A 11 -8.50 5.36 -11.65
CA ILE A 11 -7.24 5.88 -11.14
C ILE A 11 -6.98 5.37 -9.73
N ARG A 12 -8.00 5.33 -8.87
CA ARG A 12 -7.89 4.82 -7.51
C ARG A 12 -7.47 3.35 -7.47
N ASP A 13 -8.15 2.50 -8.24
CA ASP A 13 -7.82 1.07 -8.34
C ASP A 13 -6.36 0.85 -8.72
N ARG A 14 -5.89 1.57 -9.73
CA ARG A 14 -4.51 1.48 -10.21
C ARG A 14 -3.51 1.92 -9.17
N LEU A 15 -3.80 3.03 -8.47
CA LEU A 15 -2.92 3.57 -7.44
C LEU A 15 -2.89 2.69 -6.20
N ILE A 16 -4.03 2.16 -5.75
CA ILE A 16 -4.09 1.21 -4.63
C ILE A 16 -3.36 -0.07 -5.01
N ALA A 17 -3.80 -0.77 -6.05
CA ALA A 17 -3.24 -2.04 -6.43
C ALA A 17 -1.75 -1.94 -6.81
N GLY A 18 -1.36 -0.92 -7.57
CA GLY A 18 0.02 -0.73 -7.95
C GLY A 18 0.92 -0.30 -6.81
N GLY A 19 0.44 0.57 -5.91
CA GLY A 19 1.17 0.97 -4.72
C GLY A 19 1.35 -0.17 -3.73
N HIS A 20 0.31 -1.04 -3.59
CA HIS A 20 0.35 -2.19 -2.70
C HIS A 20 1.01 -3.43 -3.33
N THR A 21 1.27 -3.44 -4.62
CA THR A 21 2.07 -4.48 -5.28
C THR A 21 3.47 -4.54 -4.69
N PHE A 22 4.06 -3.41 -4.34
CA PHE A 22 5.33 -3.33 -3.66
C PHE A 22 5.25 -2.39 -2.45
N GLY A 23 6.05 -2.68 -1.44
CA GLY A 23 6.06 -1.92 -0.20
C GLY A 23 5.47 -2.68 0.98
N LYS A 24 5.63 -2.07 2.14
CA LYS A 24 5.19 -2.59 3.45
C LYS A 24 4.63 -1.45 4.28
N CYS A 25 3.67 -1.75 5.16
CA CYS A 25 3.27 -0.87 6.24
C CYS A 25 3.96 -1.28 7.54
N HIS A 26 4.51 -0.31 8.25
CA HIS A 26 5.02 -0.46 9.61
C HIS A 26 4.57 0.74 10.44
N GLY A 27 4.19 0.52 11.68
CA GLY A 27 3.71 1.64 12.47
C GLY A 27 3.21 1.25 13.85
N ALA A 28 4.10 0.72 14.70
CA ALA A 28 3.78 0.38 16.08
C ALA A 28 4.13 1.51 17.09
N GLY A 29 4.75 2.60 16.64
CA GLY A 29 5.15 3.70 17.50
C GLY A 29 3.97 4.57 17.94
N ASP A 30 4.07 5.15 19.15
CA ASP A 30 3.12 6.10 19.70
C ASP A 30 3.17 7.42 18.92
N ASP A 31 2.02 7.92 18.49
CA ASP A 31 1.89 9.16 17.74
C ASP A 31 2.32 10.40 18.54
N GLY A 32 2.25 10.35 19.87
CA GLY A 32 2.81 11.38 20.75
C GLY A 32 4.32 11.59 20.64
N LEU A 33 5.04 10.67 19.97
CA LEU A 33 6.48 10.79 19.68
C LEU A 33 6.78 11.42 18.32
N VAL A 34 5.75 11.76 17.55
CA VAL A 34 5.89 12.54 16.32
C VAL A 34 6.25 13.98 16.67
N GLY A 35 7.29 14.52 16.04
CA GLY A 35 7.68 15.91 16.19
C GLY A 35 6.68 16.88 15.58
N VAL A 36 6.98 18.16 15.66
CA VAL A 36 6.18 19.24 15.06
C VAL A 36 6.00 19.03 13.55
N GLY A 37 4.94 19.60 12.99
CA GLY A 37 4.68 19.57 11.56
C GLY A 37 5.84 20.13 10.74
N PRO A 38 6.03 19.69 9.47
CA PRO A 38 7.15 20.13 8.65
C PRO A 38 7.26 21.65 8.49
N GLU A 39 6.14 22.37 8.51
CA GLU A 39 6.06 23.81 8.37
C GLU A 39 6.54 24.56 9.64
N ASP A 40 6.36 23.93 10.81
CA ASP A 40 6.76 24.50 12.10
C ASP A 40 8.13 23.99 12.58
N ALA A 41 8.74 23.09 11.80
CA ALA A 41 10.04 22.51 12.11
C ALA A 41 11.19 23.52 11.88
N PRO A 42 12.31 23.40 12.60
CA PRO A 42 13.54 24.13 12.28
C PRO A 42 13.94 23.95 10.81
N MET A 43 14.56 24.95 10.23
CA MET A 43 14.88 24.99 8.79
C MET A 43 15.65 23.75 8.31
N GLU A 44 16.56 23.20 9.15
CA GLU A 44 17.34 22.01 8.85
C GLU A 44 16.51 20.72 8.83
N GLN A 45 15.27 20.74 9.32
CA GLN A 45 14.35 19.60 9.34
C GLN A 45 13.21 19.73 8.33
N GLN A 46 12.99 20.91 7.79
CA GLN A 46 11.93 21.13 6.79
C GLN A 46 12.18 20.27 5.56
N GLN A 47 11.08 19.80 4.94
CA GLN A 47 11.05 18.91 3.77
C GLN A 47 11.49 17.46 4.01
N PHE A 48 11.93 17.09 5.21
CA PHE A 48 12.28 15.71 5.57
C PHE A 48 11.15 14.93 6.24
N GLY A 49 9.96 15.52 6.34
CA GLY A 49 8.81 14.94 7.03
C GLY A 49 8.86 15.17 8.54
N TRP A 50 8.12 14.36 9.27
CA TRP A 50 8.06 14.45 10.73
C TRP A 50 9.24 13.77 11.40
N LYS A 51 9.77 14.39 12.43
CA LYS A 51 10.74 13.75 13.29
C LYS A 51 10.07 12.60 14.05
N ASN A 52 10.68 11.42 13.99
CA ASN A 52 10.26 10.25 14.74
C ASN A 52 11.20 10.01 15.92
N GLY A 53 10.67 10.09 17.13
CA GLY A 53 11.43 9.87 18.39
C GLY A 53 11.31 8.45 18.94
N TYR A 54 10.67 7.52 18.23
CA TYR A 54 10.45 6.16 18.69
C TYR A 54 11.55 5.20 18.19
N GLY A 55 12.22 4.51 19.10
CA GLY A 55 13.21 3.48 18.79
C GLY A 55 14.24 3.91 17.75
N LYS A 56 14.36 3.14 16.67
CA LYS A 56 15.28 3.44 15.54
C LYS A 56 14.69 4.45 14.54
N GLY A 57 13.40 4.80 14.67
CA GLY A 57 12.69 5.67 13.75
C GLY A 57 12.40 5.05 12.37
N MET A 58 12.64 3.77 12.18
CA MET A 58 12.48 3.06 10.91
C MET A 58 12.03 1.60 11.12
N GLY A 59 11.59 0.94 10.05
CA GLY A 59 11.07 -0.42 10.14
C GLY A 59 9.87 -0.48 11.08
N ARG A 60 9.86 -1.38 12.04
CA ARG A 60 8.78 -1.52 13.04
C ARG A 60 8.62 -0.30 13.95
N ASP A 61 9.65 0.50 14.09
CA ASP A 61 9.66 1.72 14.88
C ASP A 61 9.14 2.93 14.12
N THR A 62 8.59 2.75 12.95
CA THR A 62 7.94 3.82 12.17
C THR A 62 6.65 4.24 12.86
N ILE A 63 6.39 5.54 12.91
CA ILE A 63 5.14 6.11 13.40
C ILE A 63 4.28 6.47 12.19
N THR A 64 3.25 5.68 11.92
CA THR A 64 2.33 5.87 10.79
C THR A 64 0.88 5.54 11.18
N SER A 65 0.21 4.72 10.38
CA SER A 65 -1.20 4.34 10.57
C SER A 65 -1.45 3.28 11.64
N GLY A 66 -0.43 2.70 12.23
CA GLY A 66 -0.52 1.54 13.11
C GLY A 66 -0.68 0.20 12.38
N LEU A 67 -0.76 0.22 11.06
CA LEU A 67 -0.83 -1.00 10.24
C LEU A 67 0.53 -1.69 10.18
N GLU A 68 0.53 -3.02 10.08
CA GLU A 68 1.77 -3.80 10.06
C GLU A 68 1.70 -4.93 9.07
N GLY A 69 2.56 -4.92 8.06
CA GLY A 69 2.76 -6.00 7.10
C GLY A 69 2.83 -5.57 5.64
N PRO A 70 3.25 -6.48 4.76
CA PRO A 70 3.25 -6.35 3.31
C PRO A 70 1.93 -6.85 2.70
N TRP A 71 1.61 -6.43 1.48
CA TRP A 71 0.47 -6.96 0.71
C TRP A 71 0.83 -8.18 -0.12
N THR A 72 2.12 -8.36 -0.43
CA THR A 72 2.61 -9.44 -1.29
C THR A 72 3.83 -10.12 -0.69
N LYS A 73 4.13 -11.32 -1.15
CA LYS A 73 5.34 -12.06 -0.77
C LYS A 73 6.64 -11.42 -1.29
N ASN A 74 6.53 -10.59 -2.32
CA ASN A 74 7.66 -9.93 -2.96
C ASN A 74 7.56 -8.39 -2.83
N PRO A 75 7.61 -7.83 -1.62
CA PRO A 75 7.31 -6.41 -1.41
C PRO A 75 8.32 -5.43 -2.00
N ALA A 76 9.42 -5.92 -2.54
CA ALA A 76 10.44 -5.12 -3.22
C ALA A 76 10.42 -5.28 -4.75
N GLN A 77 9.42 -5.97 -5.30
CA GLN A 77 9.34 -6.30 -6.71
C GLN A 77 7.96 -5.98 -7.28
N TRP A 78 7.93 -5.49 -8.53
CA TRP A 78 6.70 -5.37 -9.29
C TRP A 78 6.32 -6.73 -9.87
N ASP A 79 5.15 -7.24 -9.47
CA ASP A 79 4.54 -8.44 -10.02
C ASP A 79 3.00 -8.38 -9.90
N ASN A 80 2.32 -9.46 -10.22
CA ASN A 80 0.86 -9.55 -10.13
C ASN A 80 0.36 -10.13 -8.78
N GLY A 81 1.27 -10.34 -7.83
CA GLY A 81 0.99 -11.00 -6.54
C GLY A 81 -0.08 -10.32 -5.69
N TYR A 82 -0.25 -8.99 -5.85
CA TYR A 82 -1.31 -8.27 -5.16
C TYR A 82 -2.71 -8.78 -5.55
N PHE A 83 -3.00 -8.88 -6.85
CA PHE A 83 -4.29 -9.37 -7.32
C PHE A 83 -4.46 -10.88 -7.07
N GLU A 84 -3.38 -11.64 -7.15
CA GLU A 84 -3.42 -13.06 -6.79
C GLU A 84 -3.83 -13.23 -5.33
N ASN A 85 -3.18 -12.55 -4.41
CA ASN A 85 -3.56 -12.57 -3.00
C ASN A 85 -4.99 -12.09 -2.78
N LEU A 86 -5.36 -10.95 -3.36
CA LEU A 86 -6.68 -10.35 -3.18
C LEU A 86 -7.82 -11.31 -3.55
N PHE A 87 -7.67 -12.06 -4.65
CA PHE A 87 -8.74 -12.90 -5.18
C PHE A 87 -8.67 -14.37 -4.76
N ASN A 88 -7.51 -14.88 -4.38
CA ASN A 88 -7.34 -16.29 -4.06
C ASN A 88 -7.68 -16.63 -2.60
N TYR A 89 -7.70 -15.63 -1.70
CA TYR A 89 -7.95 -15.86 -0.28
C TYR A 89 -9.24 -15.20 0.20
N ASP A 90 -9.83 -15.79 1.21
CA ASP A 90 -10.76 -15.14 2.11
C ASP A 90 -9.99 -14.44 3.23
N TYR A 91 -10.62 -13.44 3.84
CA TYR A 91 -9.96 -12.58 4.81
C TYR A 91 -10.71 -12.54 6.14
N GLU A 92 -9.97 -12.39 7.21
CA GLU A 92 -10.50 -12.12 8.54
C GLU A 92 -9.96 -10.82 9.10
N LEU A 93 -10.81 -10.10 9.84
CA LEU A 93 -10.44 -8.83 10.47
C LEU A 93 -9.64 -9.09 11.73
N VAL A 94 -8.44 -8.52 11.79
CA VAL A 94 -7.54 -8.64 12.93
C VAL A 94 -7.07 -7.26 13.39
N LYS A 95 -6.41 -7.22 14.56
CA LYS A 95 -5.71 -6.03 15.03
C LYS A 95 -4.21 -6.21 14.85
N SER A 96 -3.56 -5.18 14.33
CA SER A 96 -2.12 -5.07 14.30
C SER A 96 -1.52 -4.98 15.72
N PRO A 97 -0.20 -5.13 15.91
CA PRO A 97 0.45 -4.91 17.21
C PRO A 97 0.18 -3.52 17.80
N ALA A 98 -0.04 -2.50 16.98
CA ALA A 98 -0.40 -1.15 17.40
C ALA A 98 -1.91 -0.94 17.61
N GLY A 99 -2.74 -1.98 17.40
CA GLY A 99 -4.18 -1.94 17.60
C GLY A 99 -5.01 -1.47 16.42
N ALA A 100 -4.40 -1.15 15.28
CA ALA A 100 -5.11 -0.79 14.05
C ALA A 100 -5.78 -2.02 13.43
N PHE A 101 -6.94 -1.82 12.81
CA PHE A 101 -7.63 -2.89 12.11
C PHE A 101 -7.04 -3.14 10.71
N GLN A 102 -6.77 -4.38 10.42
CA GLN A 102 -6.29 -4.88 9.13
C GLN A 102 -6.87 -6.27 8.85
N TRP A 103 -6.73 -6.75 7.63
CA TRP A 103 -7.27 -8.03 7.21
C TRP A 103 -6.14 -8.99 6.91
N HIS A 104 -6.21 -10.19 7.47
CA HIS A 104 -5.28 -11.28 7.18
C HIS A 104 -5.94 -12.33 6.30
N PRO A 105 -5.21 -12.91 5.33
CA PRO A 105 -5.72 -14.03 4.56
C PRO A 105 -5.89 -15.24 5.45
N LYS A 106 -6.99 -15.98 5.25
CA LYS A 106 -7.21 -17.28 5.86
C LYS A 106 -6.44 -18.32 5.07
N ASP A 107 -5.88 -19.30 5.77
CA ASP A 107 -5.21 -20.45 5.18
C ASP A 107 -4.12 -20.07 4.15
N LEU A 108 -3.34 -19.02 4.46
CA LEU A 108 -2.25 -18.57 3.61
C LEU A 108 -1.21 -19.70 3.46
N GLU A 109 -0.93 -20.05 2.21
CA GLU A 109 0.09 -21.05 1.89
C GLU A 109 1.48 -20.55 2.27
N GLU A 110 2.34 -21.47 2.72
CA GLU A 110 3.68 -21.15 3.24
C GLU A 110 4.55 -20.37 2.23
N GLU A 111 4.39 -20.67 0.96
CA GLU A 111 5.12 -19.99 -0.13
C GLU A 111 4.69 -18.55 -0.37
N ASN A 112 3.52 -18.13 0.14
CA ASN A 112 2.96 -16.80 -0.01
C ASN A 112 3.19 -15.89 1.20
N TYR A 113 3.90 -16.38 2.22
CA TYR A 113 4.42 -15.52 3.29
C TYR A 113 5.52 -14.61 2.77
N ALA A 114 5.58 -13.42 3.31
CA ALA A 114 6.59 -12.42 2.96
C ALA A 114 7.78 -12.44 3.94
N PRO A 115 8.94 -11.92 3.53
CA PRO A 115 10.06 -11.74 4.46
C PRO A 115 9.73 -10.66 5.50
N ASP A 116 10.17 -10.89 6.74
CA ASP A 116 10.11 -9.88 7.81
C ASP A 116 10.95 -8.64 7.46
N VAL A 117 10.60 -7.49 8.05
CA VAL A 117 11.27 -6.22 7.77
C VAL A 117 12.67 -6.12 8.37
N GLU A 118 12.93 -6.80 9.47
CA GLU A 118 14.20 -6.75 10.20
C GLU A 118 15.02 -8.02 10.03
N ASP A 119 14.36 -9.17 9.91
CA ASP A 119 15.01 -10.46 9.71
C ASP A 119 14.44 -11.17 8.46
N PRO A 120 15.13 -11.13 7.33
CA PRO A 120 14.65 -11.76 6.09
C PRO A 120 14.55 -13.29 6.16
N ASN A 121 15.09 -13.93 7.19
CA ASN A 121 14.93 -15.37 7.42
C ASN A 121 13.61 -15.71 8.10
N GLN A 122 12.96 -14.72 8.71
CA GLN A 122 11.62 -14.88 9.25
C GLN A 122 10.58 -14.53 8.20
N LYS A 123 9.44 -15.19 8.27
CA LYS A 123 8.31 -14.97 7.38
C LYS A 123 7.14 -14.39 8.16
N VAL A 124 6.45 -13.44 7.53
CA VAL A 124 5.25 -12.79 8.06
C VAL A 124 4.09 -12.94 7.09
N THR A 125 2.88 -12.95 7.62
CA THR A 125 1.68 -12.97 6.80
C THR A 125 1.54 -11.70 5.97
N THR A 126 0.87 -11.80 4.84
CA THR A 126 0.43 -10.64 4.07
C THR A 126 -0.81 -10.02 4.69
N ILE A 127 -1.09 -8.77 4.32
CA ILE A 127 -2.26 -8.03 4.81
C ILE A 127 -3.08 -7.47 3.64
N MET A 128 -4.35 -7.18 3.94
CA MET A 128 -5.19 -6.30 3.12
C MET A 128 -5.84 -5.25 4.02
N LEU A 129 -6.17 -4.12 3.43
CA LEU A 129 -6.97 -3.07 4.06
C LEU A 129 -8.42 -3.19 3.61
N THR A 130 -9.31 -2.50 4.29
CA THR A 130 -10.72 -2.42 3.87
C THR A 130 -10.86 -1.82 2.46
N SER A 131 -9.98 -0.89 2.10
CA SER A 131 -9.92 -0.33 0.74
C SER A 131 -9.51 -1.35 -0.32
N ASP A 132 -8.66 -2.32 0.03
CA ASP A 132 -8.28 -3.40 -0.88
C ASP A 132 -9.45 -4.37 -1.08
N LEU A 133 -10.12 -4.75 0.02
CA LEU A 133 -11.28 -5.63 -0.08
C LEU A 133 -12.42 -4.99 -0.87
N ALA A 134 -12.56 -3.66 -0.85
CA ALA A 134 -13.51 -2.97 -1.70
C ALA A 134 -13.25 -3.24 -3.19
N LEU A 135 -11.99 -3.41 -3.62
CA LEU A 135 -11.65 -3.78 -4.99
C LEU A 135 -12.10 -5.20 -5.36
N LYS A 136 -12.31 -6.07 -4.37
CA LYS A 136 -12.83 -7.42 -4.53
C LYS A 136 -14.35 -7.48 -4.43
N GLU A 137 -14.95 -6.74 -3.50
CA GLU A 137 -16.36 -6.90 -3.12
C GLU A 137 -17.32 -5.98 -3.92
N ASP A 138 -16.90 -4.76 -4.27
CA ASP A 138 -17.70 -3.87 -5.08
C ASP A 138 -17.72 -4.34 -6.54
N PRO A 139 -18.89 -4.51 -7.18
CA PRO A 139 -18.98 -5.08 -8.52
C PRO A 139 -18.26 -4.27 -9.61
N GLU A 140 -18.24 -2.95 -9.51
CA GLU A 140 -17.59 -2.09 -10.50
C GLU A 140 -16.06 -2.13 -10.34
N TYR A 141 -15.57 -2.03 -9.10
CA TYR A 141 -14.14 -2.18 -8.82
C TYR A 141 -13.63 -3.59 -9.15
N ARG A 142 -14.40 -4.62 -8.77
CA ARG A 142 -14.06 -6.02 -9.05
C ARG A 142 -13.83 -6.27 -10.53
N LYS A 143 -14.69 -5.71 -11.39
CA LYS A 143 -14.56 -5.85 -12.84
C LYS A 143 -13.24 -5.31 -13.37
N VAL A 144 -12.82 -4.14 -12.88
CA VAL A 144 -11.55 -3.51 -13.26
C VAL A 144 -10.37 -4.30 -12.70
N SER A 145 -10.45 -4.73 -11.45
CA SER A 145 -9.39 -5.47 -10.77
C SER A 145 -9.16 -6.85 -11.40
N LEU A 146 -10.21 -7.56 -11.77
CA LEU A 146 -10.12 -8.83 -12.52
C LEU A 146 -9.51 -8.62 -13.91
N HIS A 147 -9.89 -7.54 -14.60
CA HIS A 147 -9.29 -7.22 -15.88
C HIS A 147 -7.78 -7.03 -15.76
N PHE A 148 -7.31 -6.29 -14.75
CA PHE A 148 -5.87 -6.09 -14.52
C PHE A 148 -5.15 -7.34 -14.02
N LYS A 149 -5.83 -8.19 -13.25
CA LYS A 149 -5.31 -9.51 -12.88
C LYS A 149 -4.98 -10.35 -14.11
N ASP A 150 -5.88 -10.33 -15.09
CA ASP A 150 -5.76 -11.13 -16.32
C ASP A 150 -4.86 -10.46 -17.38
N ASN A 151 -4.56 -9.15 -17.24
CA ASN A 151 -3.78 -8.36 -18.19
C ASN A 151 -2.68 -7.55 -17.47
N PRO A 152 -1.63 -8.19 -16.96
CA PRO A 152 -0.62 -7.54 -16.14
C PRO A 152 0.18 -6.43 -16.84
N GLU A 153 0.38 -6.52 -18.16
CA GLU A 153 1.03 -5.46 -18.93
C GLU A 153 0.16 -4.20 -19.03
N GLU A 154 -1.15 -4.36 -19.20
CA GLU A 154 -2.08 -3.23 -19.18
C GLU A 154 -2.16 -2.60 -17.79
N PHE A 155 -2.07 -3.41 -16.73
CA PHE A 155 -1.98 -2.91 -15.36
C PHE A 155 -0.73 -2.08 -15.14
N ALA A 156 0.43 -2.55 -15.57
CA ALA A 156 1.70 -1.83 -15.43
C ALA A 156 1.67 -0.45 -16.13
N ASP A 157 1.21 -0.39 -17.39
CA ASP A 157 1.05 0.86 -18.13
C ASP A 157 0.03 1.80 -17.44
N ALA A 158 -1.09 1.23 -17.00
CA ALA A 158 -2.15 1.98 -16.35
C ALA A 158 -1.70 2.58 -15.00
N PHE A 159 -0.95 1.81 -14.20
CA PHE A 159 -0.35 2.31 -12.97
C PHE A 159 0.70 3.39 -13.24
N ALA A 160 1.61 3.18 -14.17
CA ALA A 160 2.63 4.16 -14.52
C ALA A 160 2.03 5.51 -14.92
N ARG A 161 0.94 5.50 -15.72
CA ARG A 161 0.22 6.72 -16.09
C ARG A 161 -0.49 7.37 -14.92
N ALA A 162 -1.10 6.59 -14.04
CA ALA A 162 -1.79 7.11 -12.86
C ALA A 162 -0.79 7.72 -11.87
N TRP A 163 0.34 7.05 -11.65
CA TRP A 163 1.44 7.54 -10.83
C TRP A 163 2.05 8.82 -11.37
N PHE A 164 2.35 8.86 -12.67
CA PHE A 164 2.81 10.07 -13.33
C PHE A 164 1.83 11.24 -13.13
N LYS A 165 0.53 10.98 -13.34
CA LYS A 165 -0.51 12.01 -13.15
C LYS A 165 -0.58 12.51 -11.71
N LEU A 166 -0.46 11.61 -10.74
CA LEU A 166 -0.46 11.95 -9.32
C LEU A 166 0.72 12.88 -8.97
N LEU A 167 1.93 12.48 -9.37
CA LEU A 167 3.14 13.23 -9.07
C LEU A 167 3.24 14.58 -9.81
N HIS A 168 2.65 14.68 -11.00
CA HIS A 168 2.69 15.91 -11.81
C HIS A 168 1.51 16.85 -11.59
N ARG A 169 0.57 16.46 -10.75
CA ARG A 169 -0.63 17.26 -10.50
C ARG A 169 -0.32 18.65 -9.98
N ASP A 170 0.62 18.74 -9.07
CA ASP A 170 0.95 19.96 -8.32
C ASP A 170 2.27 20.61 -8.79
N MET A 171 2.83 20.15 -9.90
CA MET A 171 4.08 20.68 -10.46
C MET A 171 3.90 21.93 -11.33
N GLY A 172 2.73 22.57 -11.25
CA GLY A 172 2.42 23.77 -12.04
C GLY A 172 2.04 23.48 -13.49
N PRO A 173 1.84 24.54 -14.31
CA PRO A 173 1.38 24.40 -15.68
C PRO A 173 2.41 23.66 -16.53
N LYS A 174 1.91 22.83 -17.43
CA LYS A 174 2.74 22.20 -18.47
C LYS A 174 3.14 23.25 -19.48
N VAL A 175 4.20 23.95 -19.20
CA VAL A 175 4.86 24.80 -20.18
C VAL A 175 5.71 23.89 -21.07
N ARG A 176 5.33 23.76 -22.32
CA ARG A 176 6.12 23.00 -23.32
C ARG A 176 5.98 23.62 -24.66
#